data_1d0a1f610666a85998c7f469b2ed5517
#
_entry.id   1d0a1f610666a85998c7f469b2ed5517
#
_cell.length_a   1.000
_cell.length_b   1.000
_cell.length_c   1.000
_cell.angle_alpha   90.00
_cell.angle_beta   90.00
_cell.angle_gamma   90.00
#
_symmetry.space_group_name_H-M   'P 1'
#
loop_
_entity.id
_entity.type
_entity.pdbx_description
1 polymer ?
#
loop_
_entity_poly.entity_id
_entity_poly.type
_entity_poly.pdbx_seq_one_letter_code
_entity_poly.pdbx_strand_id
1 'polypeptide(L)'
;YKVNVFAVAEITKLMIPFLQKGSHVVTISSMGGIQGSMKFPGLAAYSSAKGAVITLSELLAEEYKEQQIAFNVLALGAVQTEMLEEAFPGYEAPLSAVEMADYIYNFSLTSNKFYNGKVLQVSSSTP
;
A
#
# COMPACT_ATOMS: atom_id res chain seq x y z
N TYR A 1 -14.52 -1.52 1.46
CA TYR A 1 -14.28 -0.08 1.60
C TYR A 1 -14.16 0.37 3.04
N LYS A 2 -14.98 -0.19 3.93
CA LYS A 2 -14.95 0.22 5.34
C LYS A 2 -13.57 -0.01 5.98
N VAL A 3 -12.99 -1.18 5.79
CA VAL A 3 -11.67 -1.52 6.33
C VAL A 3 -10.55 -0.99 5.44
N ASN A 4 -10.68 -1.14 4.12
CA ASN A 4 -9.61 -0.84 3.18
C ASN A 4 -9.46 0.65 2.85
N VAL A 5 -10.48 1.46 3.06
CA VAL A 5 -10.44 2.90 2.76
C VAL A 5 -10.77 3.73 3.98
N PHE A 6 -11.96 3.57 4.53
CA PHE A 6 -12.41 4.46 5.61
C PHE A 6 -11.59 4.29 6.89
N ALA A 7 -11.22 3.07 7.23
CA ALA A 7 -10.38 2.83 8.39
C ALA A 7 -8.97 3.41 8.20
N VAL A 8 -8.42 3.31 6.99
CA VAL A 8 -7.11 3.90 6.67
C VAL A 8 -7.17 5.41 6.84
N ALA A 9 -8.19 6.05 6.30
CA ALA A 9 -8.37 7.50 6.43
C ALA A 9 -8.55 7.93 7.89
N GLU A 10 -9.36 7.20 8.64
CA GLU A 10 -9.65 7.53 10.05
C GLU A 10 -8.42 7.34 10.95
N ILE A 11 -7.71 6.24 10.81
CA ILE A 11 -6.48 5.99 11.58
C ILE A 11 -5.44 7.07 11.27
N THR A 12 -5.28 7.41 10.00
CA THR A 12 -4.33 8.46 9.60
C THR A 12 -4.71 9.78 10.23
N LYS A 13 -5.99 10.16 10.16
CA LYS A 13 -6.49 11.39 10.75
C LYS A 13 -6.19 11.45 12.26
N LEU A 14 -6.43 10.35 12.96
CA LEU A 14 -6.20 10.26 14.40
C LEU A 14 -4.72 10.32 14.75
N MET A 15 -3.85 9.82 13.87
CA MET A 15 -2.41 9.79 14.12
C MET A 15 -1.70 11.10 13.79
N ILE A 16 -2.23 11.90 12.88
CA ILE A 16 -1.57 13.13 12.42
C ILE A 16 -1.06 14.02 13.58
N PRO A 17 -1.84 14.26 14.65
CA PRO A 17 -1.35 15.11 15.75
C PRO A 17 -0.11 14.56 16.48
N PHE A 18 0.17 13.27 16.32
CA PHE A 18 1.30 12.61 16.97
C PHE A 18 2.50 12.42 16.05
N LEU A 19 2.35 12.74 14.77
CA LEU A 19 3.43 12.59 13.80
C LEU A 19 4.31 13.82 13.80
N GLN A 20 5.60 13.61 13.60
CA GLN A 20 6.61 14.65 13.65
C GLN A 20 7.38 14.70 12.35
N LYS A 21 8.19 15.73 12.19
CA LYS A 21 9.14 15.82 11.09
C LYS A 21 9.94 14.52 10.99
N GLY A 22 9.96 13.94 9.81
CA GLY A 22 10.65 12.68 9.56
C GLY A 22 9.79 11.45 9.75
N SER A 23 8.53 11.60 10.17
CA SER A 23 7.60 10.47 10.24
C SER A 23 7.29 9.93 8.86
N HIS A 24 7.02 8.64 8.78
CA HIS A 24 6.72 7.96 7.53
C HIS A 24 5.44 7.14 7.66
N VAL A 25 4.47 7.43 6.82
CA VAL A 25 3.23 6.66 6.72
C VAL A 25 3.30 5.82 5.46
N VAL A 26 3.29 4.52 5.62
CA VAL A 26 3.35 3.58 4.51
C VAL A 26 2.00 2.90 4.38
N THR A 27 1.38 3.08 3.22
CA THR A 27 0.09 2.47 2.93
C THR A 27 0.32 1.25 2.06
N ILE A 28 -0.28 0.14 2.44
CA ILE A 28 -0.19 -1.10 1.68
C ILE A 28 -1.38 -1.18 0.74
N SER A 29 -1.08 -1.20 -0.54
CA SER A 29 -2.07 -1.36 -1.57
C SER A 29 -1.75 -2.63 -2.38
N SER A 30 -2.30 -2.72 -3.56
CA SER A 30 -2.17 -3.90 -4.41
C SER A 30 -1.95 -3.46 -5.85
N MET A 31 -1.25 -4.29 -6.60
CA MET A 31 -1.15 -4.10 -8.05
C MET A 31 -2.52 -4.02 -8.71
N GLY A 32 -3.53 -4.70 -8.15
CA GLY A 32 -4.91 -4.61 -8.65
C GLY A 32 -5.53 -3.23 -8.52
N GLY A 33 -4.99 -2.37 -7.66
CA GLY A 33 -5.44 -0.98 -7.53
C GLY A 33 -4.73 0.00 -8.45
N ILE A 34 -3.67 -0.43 -9.13
CA ILE A 34 -2.93 0.40 -10.08
C ILE A 34 -3.74 0.55 -11.37
N GLN A 35 -3.91 1.78 -11.83
CA GLN A 35 -4.62 2.02 -13.08
C GLN A 35 -3.84 1.41 -14.25
N GLY A 36 -4.54 0.66 -15.09
CA GLY A 36 -3.94 -0.02 -16.24
C GLY A 36 -3.35 -1.38 -15.92
N SER A 37 -3.30 -1.80 -14.66
CA SER A 37 -2.87 -3.15 -14.32
C SER A 37 -3.94 -4.19 -14.67
N MET A 38 -3.55 -5.46 -14.69
CA MET A 38 -4.48 -6.56 -14.96
C MET A 38 -5.58 -6.58 -13.89
N LYS A 39 -6.81 -6.75 -14.33
CA LYS A 39 -7.97 -6.81 -13.44
C LYS A 39 -8.58 -8.20 -13.47
N PHE A 40 -9.09 -8.64 -12.33
CA PHE A 40 -9.67 -9.95 -12.18
C PHE A 40 -11.16 -9.85 -11.84
N PRO A 41 -12.01 -10.59 -12.55
CA PRO A 41 -13.45 -10.62 -12.22
C PRO A 41 -13.68 -11.00 -10.76
N GLY A 42 -14.62 -10.35 -10.12
CA GLY A 42 -14.97 -10.62 -8.73
C GLY A 42 -14.21 -9.75 -7.72
N LEU A 43 -13.23 -8.97 -8.15
CA LEU A 43 -12.44 -8.13 -7.26
C LEU A 43 -12.75 -6.64 -7.40
N ALA A 44 -13.95 -6.28 -7.86
CA ALA A 44 -14.30 -4.88 -8.10
C ALA A 44 -14.18 -4.02 -6.84
N ALA A 45 -14.75 -4.48 -5.72
CA ALA A 45 -14.67 -3.73 -4.46
C ALA A 45 -13.26 -3.68 -3.91
N TYR A 46 -12.53 -4.78 -3.99
CA TYR A 46 -11.15 -4.86 -3.51
C TYR A 46 -10.23 -3.94 -4.32
N SER A 47 -10.23 -4.07 -5.63
CA SER A 47 -9.34 -3.28 -6.50
C SER A 47 -9.66 -1.79 -6.46
N SER A 48 -10.95 -1.43 -6.43
CA SER A 48 -11.32 -0.02 -6.33
C SER A 48 -10.93 0.57 -4.97
N ALA A 49 -11.07 -0.20 -3.88
CA ALA A 49 -10.63 0.24 -2.56
C ALA A 49 -9.11 0.44 -2.52
N LYS A 50 -8.34 -0.48 -3.10
CA LYS A 50 -6.89 -0.35 -3.16
C LYS A 50 -6.45 0.82 -4.04
N GLY A 51 -7.20 1.14 -5.09
CA GLY A 51 -6.99 2.35 -5.88
C GLY A 51 -7.30 3.63 -5.12
N ALA A 52 -8.36 3.60 -4.31
CA ALA A 52 -8.75 4.77 -3.50
C ALA A 52 -7.66 5.14 -2.48
N VAL A 53 -7.05 4.17 -1.81
CA VAL A 53 -5.98 4.47 -0.83
C VAL A 53 -4.71 4.97 -1.50
N ILE A 54 -4.45 4.62 -2.75
CA ILE A 54 -3.35 5.20 -3.52
C ILE A 54 -3.57 6.70 -3.70
N THR A 55 -4.73 7.08 -4.19
CA THR A 55 -5.07 8.50 -4.40
C THR A 55 -5.06 9.27 -3.08
N LEU A 56 -5.63 8.69 -2.03
CA LEU A 56 -5.63 9.30 -0.70
C LEU A 56 -4.20 9.58 -0.22
N SER A 57 -3.31 8.61 -0.34
CA SER A 57 -1.93 8.77 0.11
C SER A 57 -1.18 9.85 -0.67
N GLU A 58 -1.40 9.93 -1.97
CA GLU A 58 -0.80 10.97 -2.81
C GLU A 58 -1.24 12.36 -2.38
N LEU A 59 -2.52 12.52 -2.06
CA LEU A 59 -3.06 13.79 -1.58
C LEU A 59 -2.52 14.16 -0.20
N LEU A 60 -2.43 13.18 0.70
CA LEU A 60 -1.89 13.42 2.05
C LEU A 60 -0.42 13.79 2.00
N ALA A 61 0.34 13.21 1.08
CA ALA A 61 1.74 13.58 0.88
C ALA A 61 1.87 15.07 0.53
N GLU A 62 0.98 15.57 -0.31
CA GLU A 62 0.98 16.99 -0.69
C GLU A 62 0.51 17.88 0.45
N GLU A 63 -0.56 17.47 1.17
CA GLU A 63 -1.10 18.26 2.28
C GLU A 63 -0.12 18.43 3.43
N TYR A 64 0.67 17.42 3.74
CA TYR A 64 1.58 17.43 4.88
C TYR A 64 3.05 17.55 4.49
N LYS A 65 3.32 17.97 3.27
CA LYS A 65 4.67 18.15 2.76
C LYS A 65 5.50 19.12 3.59
N GLU A 66 4.90 20.23 4.00
CA GLU A 66 5.61 21.25 4.77
C GLU A 66 5.94 20.78 6.19
N GLN A 67 5.12 19.92 6.77
CA GLN A 67 5.42 19.31 8.06
C GLN A 67 6.47 18.20 7.95
N GLN A 68 6.88 17.87 6.74
CA GLN A 68 7.88 16.84 6.45
C GLN A 68 7.49 15.47 6.97
N ILE A 69 6.22 15.13 6.80
CA ILE A 69 5.68 13.80 7.03
C ILE A 69 5.57 13.13 5.65
N ALA A 70 6.26 12.02 5.46
CA ALA A 70 6.25 11.32 4.18
C ALA A 70 5.10 10.31 4.12
N PHE A 71 4.42 10.26 2.98
CA PHE A 71 3.35 9.31 2.69
C PHE A 71 3.68 8.58 1.41
N ASN A 72 3.90 7.28 1.49
CA ASN A 72 4.20 6.46 0.33
C ASN A 72 3.31 5.22 0.30
N VAL A 73 3.17 4.64 -0.88
CA VAL A 73 2.34 3.46 -1.09
C VAL A 73 3.19 2.33 -1.64
N LEU A 74 3.03 1.15 -1.08
CA LEU A 74 3.59 -0.06 -1.63
C LEU A 74 2.44 -0.87 -2.24
N ALA A 75 2.41 -0.92 -3.57
CA ALA A 75 1.43 -1.71 -4.30
C ALA A 75 2.01 -3.12 -4.51
N LEU A 76 1.59 -4.04 -3.68
CA LEU A 76 2.15 -5.38 -3.66
C LEU A 76 1.59 -6.24 -4.79
N GLY A 77 2.47 -7.05 -5.37
CA GLY A 77 2.08 -8.15 -6.23
C GLY A 77 1.66 -9.35 -5.39
N ALA A 78 1.76 -10.54 -5.97
CA ALA A 78 1.36 -11.77 -5.28
C ALA A 78 2.34 -12.09 -4.15
N VAL A 79 1.80 -12.30 -2.95
CA VAL A 79 2.54 -12.73 -1.77
C VAL A 79 1.83 -13.97 -1.22
N GLN A 80 2.59 -14.97 -0.82
CA GLN A 80 2.01 -16.22 -0.34
C GLN A 80 1.36 -16.01 1.02
N THR A 81 0.05 -15.84 1.04
CA THR A 81 -0.77 -15.60 2.23
C THR A 81 -2.04 -16.45 2.14
N GLU A 82 -2.77 -16.54 3.25
CA GLU A 82 -4.06 -17.22 3.27
C GLU A 82 -5.06 -16.56 2.31
N MET A 83 -5.04 -15.26 2.24
CA MET A 83 -5.91 -14.50 1.34
C MET A 83 -5.63 -14.87 -0.12
N LEU A 84 -4.36 -15.00 -0.51
CA LEU A 84 -4.00 -15.39 -1.87
C LEU A 84 -4.48 -16.80 -2.17
N GLU A 85 -4.30 -17.74 -1.23
CA GLU A 85 -4.72 -19.11 -1.40
C GLU A 85 -6.24 -19.22 -1.59
N GLU A 86 -7.01 -18.42 -0.86
CA GLU A 86 -8.47 -18.38 -1.02
C GLU A 86 -8.88 -17.80 -2.38
N ALA A 87 -8.22 -16.74 -2.81
CA ALA A 87 -8.55 -16.07 -4.08
C ALA A 87 -8.08 -16.85 -5.30
N PHE A 88 -6.93 -17.50 -5.20
CA PHE A 88 -6.29 -18.23 -6.31
C PHE A 88 -5.76 -19.57 -5.81
N PRO A 89 -6.65 -20.56 -5.54
CA PRO A 89 -6.22 -21.85 -5.01
C PRO A 89 -5.16 -22.53 -5.89
N GLY A 90 -4.10 -23.01 -5.27
CA GLY A 90 -3.02 -23.72 -5.97
C GLY A 90 -1.98 -22.81 -6.59
N TYR A 91 -2.17 -21.50 -6.59
CA TYR A 91 -1.17 -20.57 -7.09
C TYR A 91 -0.03 -20.43 -6.08
N GLU A 92 1.21 -20.53 -6.56
CA GLU A 92 2.40 -20.32 -5.72
C GLU A 92 2.99 -18.96 -6.03
N ALA A 93 3.00 -18.08 -5.03
CA ALA A 93 3.57 -16.74 -5.17
C ALA A 93 5.10 -16.82 -5.14
N PRO A 94 5.79 -15.91 -5.87
CA PRO A 94 7.26 -15.89 -5.85
C PRO A 94 7.86 -15.45 -4.52
N LEU A 95 7.08 -14.76 -3.67
CA LEU A 95 7.55 -14.25 -2.39
C LEU A 95 6.72 -14.79 -1.24
N SER A 96 7.39 -15.13 -0.15
CA SER A 96 6.72 -15.51 1.09
C SER A 96 6.25 -14.26 1.85
N ALA A 97 5.34 -14.47 2.80
CA ALA A 97 4.88 -13.39 3.67
C ALA A 97 6.04 -12.79 4.47
N VAL A 98 6.97 -13.63 4.95
CA VAL A 98 8.13 -13.17 5.74
C VAL A 98 9.05 -12.30 4.91
N GLU A 99 9.36 -12.70 3.67
CA GLU A 99 10.20 -11.90 2.78
C GLU A 99 9.57 -10.53 2.50
N MET A 100 8.28 -10.50 2.23
CA MET A 100 7.60 -9.23 1.99
C MET A 100 7.55 -8.37 3.26
N ALA A 101 7.33 -8.98 4.41
CA ALA A 101 7.32 -8.26 5.69
C ALA A 101 8.67 -7.60 5.97
N ASP A 102 9.77 -8.29 5.69
CA ASP A 102 11.11 -7.74 5.85
C ASP A 102 11.32 -6.53 4.95
N TYR A 103 10.87 -6.62 3.71
CA TYR A 103 10.96 -5.50 2.78
C TYR A 103 10.16 -4.30 3.28
N ILE A 104 8.92 -4.51 3.70
CA ILE A 104 8.06 -3.43 4.21
C ILE A 104 8.67 -2.78 5.44
N TYR A 105 9.20 -3.59 6.35
CA TYR A 105 9.85 -3.09 7.56
C TYR A 105 11.02 -2.16 7.23
N ASN A 106 11.93 -2.62 6.39
CA ASN A 106 13.10 -1.82 5.99
C ASN A 106 12.70 -0.57 5.22
N PHE A 107 11.74 -0.69 4.32
CA PHE A 107 11.23 0.45 3.56
C PHE A 107 10.67 1.51 4.50
N SER A 108 9.88 1.10 5.49
CA SER A 108 9.23 2.03 6.42
C SER A 108 10.23 2.81 7.26
N LEU A 109 11.37 2.20 7.60
CA LEU A 109 12.38 2.86 8.43
C LEU A 109 13.35 3.74 7.67
N THR A 110 13.58 3.47 6.39
CA THR A 110 14.69 4.11 5.67
C THR A 110 14.29 4.92 4.44
N SER A 111 13.21 4.57 3.77
CA SER A 111 12.93 5.11 2.45
C SER A 111 12.23 6.46 2.45
N ASN A 112 11.79 6.95 3.59
CA ASN A 112 11.21 8.29 3.71
C ASN A 112 12.21 9.40 3.36
N LYS A 113 13.49 9.10 3.33
CA LYS A 113 14.52 10.04 2.89
C LYS A 113 14.49 10.28 1.38
N PHE A 114 14.02 9.30 0.63
CA PHE A 114 14.09 9.29 -0.83
C PHE A 114 12.75 9.47 -1.51
N TYR A 115 11.67 9.14 -0.83
CA TYR A 115 10.34 9.09 -1.43
C TYR A 115 9.31 9.84 -0.60
N ASN A 116 8.45 10.57 -1.27
CA ASN A 116 7.23 11.14 -0.69
C ASN A 116 6.20 11.27 -1.81
N GLY A 117 5.01 10.78 -1.56
CA GLY A 117 3.94 10.80 -2.55
C GLY A 117 4.14 9.78 -3.67
N LYS A 118 4.94 8.75 -3.43
CA LYS A 118 5.27 7.76 -4.46
C LYS A 118 4.48 6.48 -4.26
N VAL A 119 4.21 5.82 -5.38
CA VAL A 119 3.58 4.51 -5.43
C VAL A 119 4.58 3.55 -6.04
N LEU A 120 5.06 2.61 -5.26
CA LEU A 120 6.06 1.65 -5.71
C LEU A 120 5.39 0.32 -5.98
N GLN A 121 5.60 -0.21 -7.17
CA GLN A 121 5.06 -1.51 -7.57
C GLN A 121 6.03 -2.59 -7.11
N VAL A 122 5.68 -3.27 -6.04
CA VAL A 122 6.54 -4.28 -5.43
C VAL A 122 6.20 -5.64 -5.99
N SER A 123 6.66 -5.86 -7.21
CA SER A 123 6.43 -7.11 -7.93
C SER A 123 7.44 -7.24 -9.06
N SER A 124 7.96 -8.44 -9.25
CA SER A 124 8.83 -8.76 -10.38
C SER A 124 8.04 -9.28 -11.58
N SER A 125 6.78 -9.59 -11.36
CA SER A 125 5.87 -10.03 -12.42
C SER A 125 4.48 -9.50 -12.14
N THR A 126 3.69 -9.34 -13.19
CA THR A 126 2.29 -8.94 -13.06
C THR A 126 1.43 -10.19 -13.05
N PRO A 127 0.69 -10.47 -12.00
CA PRO A 127 -0.40 -11.41 -12.11
C PRO A 127 -1.54 -10.72 -12.83
#